data_d30e9d4a6b89eeffb7bcb49f775c069f
#
_entry.id   d30e9d4a6b89eeffb7bcb49f775c069f
#
_cell.length_a   1.000
_cell.length_b   1.000
_cell.length_c   1.000
_cell.angle_alpha   90.00
_cell.angle_beta   90.00
_cell.angle_gamma   90.00
#
_symmetry.space_group_name_H-M   'P 1'
#
loop_
_entity.id
_entity.type
_entity.pdbx_description
1 polymer ?
#
loop_
_entity_poly.entity_id
_entity_poly.type
_entity_poly.pdbx_seq_one_letter_code
_entity_poly.pdbx_strand_id
1 'polypeptide(L)'
;MKYQNFETLKKNSEFKSVYQAKHSYVNKYIIMYILQNGTDTNRLGVSVSKKVGNSIVRHRLARLIREAFRLNVTQVAPGYDIVVIARAGLKGKGYKETESAMLHLLKLHHIYNKEEKVHEESDH
;
A
#
# COMPACT_ATOMS: atom_id res chain seq x y z
N MET A 1 4.57 5.40 20.90
CA MET A 1 4.27 5.52 20.37
C MET A 1 3.83 4.93 19.50
N LYS A 2 3.35 4.58 19.07
CA LYS A 2 2.99 4.08 18.31
C LYS A 2 3.03 4.30 17.14
N TYR A 3 3.38 4.14 16.62
CA TYR A 3 3.71 4.47 15.44
C TYR A 3 3.23 3.59 14.44
N GLN A 4 3.07 2.39 14.65
CA GLN A 4 2.66 1.48 13.65
C GLN A 4 1.22 1.21 13.86
N ASN A 5 0.35 1.73 13.02
CA ASN A 5 -1.07 1.58 13.16
C ASN A 5 -1.62 0.60 12.14
N PHE A 6 -0.86 -0.42 11.82
CA PHE A 6 -1.32 -1.44 10.90
C PHE A 6 -0.61 -2.77 11.20
N GLU A 7 -1.20 -3.82 10.68
CA GLU A 7 -0.68 -5.17 10.86
C GLU A 7 -0.27 -5.74 9.51
N THR A 8 0.41 -6.85 9.52
CA THR A 8 0.88 -7.50 8.31
C THR A 8 -0.02 -8.68 7.98
N LEU A 9 -0.44 -8.77 6.72
CA LEU A 9 -1.10 -9.98 6.24
C LEU A 9 -0.04 -11.05 6.07
N LYS A 10 -0.31 -12.26 6.53
CA LYS A 10 0.67 -13.33 6.50
C LYS A 10 0.19 -14.59 5.82
N LYS A 11 -1.08 -14.93 5.93
CA LYS A 11 -1.57 -16.20 5.44
C LYS A 11 -2.02 -16.11 4.01
N ASN A 12 -1.79 -17.18 3.24
CA ASN A 12 -2.24 -17.22 1.85
C ASN A 12 -3.74 -17.02 1.75
N SER A 13 -4.49 -17.53 2.72
CA SER A 13 -5.94 -17.36 2.70
C SER A 13 -6.34 -15.90 2.82
N GLU A 14 -5.58 -15.11 3.57
CA GLU A 14 -5.87 -13.69 3.72
C GLU A 14 -5.62 -12.95 2.40
N PHE A 15 -4.50 -13.25 1.73
CA PHE A 15 -4.23 -12.66 0.43
C PHE A 15 -5.30 -13.05 -0.58
N LYS A 16 -5.69 -14.33 -0.56
CA LYS A 16 -6.68 -14.82 -1.51
C LYS A 16 -8.02 -14.10 -1.36
N SER A 17 -8.43 -13.86 -0.11
CA SER A 17 -9.69 -13.15 0.13
C SER A 17 -9.65 -11.75 -0.49
N VAL A 18 -8.53 -11.07 -0.36
CA VAL A 18 -8.41 -9.72 -0.92
C VAL A 18 -8.44 -9.76 -2.44
N TYR A 19 -7.75 -10.73 -3.06
CA TYR A 19 -7.77 -10.86 -4.51
C TYR A 19 -9.17 -11.17 -5.03
N GLN A 20 -9.91 -12.01 -4.31
CA GLN A 20 -11.24 -12.41 -4.75
C GLN A 20 -12.24 -11.26 -4.70
N ALA A 21 -12.00 -10.26 -3.89
CA ALA A 21 -12.87 -9.09 -3.85
C ALA A 21 -12.80 -8.28 -5.14
N LYS A 22 -11.69 -8.40 -5.87
CA LYS A 22 -11.52 -7.78 -7.19
C LYS A 22 -11.59 -6.26 -7.22
N HIS A 23 -11.31 -5.61 -6.10
CA HIS A 23 -11.23 -4.17 -6.06
C HIS A 23 -9.77 -3.77 -6.19
N SER A 24 -9.35 -3.44 -7.40
CA SER A 24 -7.95 -3.14 -7.64
C SER A 24 -7.79 -1.98 -8.59
N TYR A 25 -6.66 -1.29 -8.43
CA TYR A 25 -6.18 -0.32 -9.40
C TYR A 25 -4.72 -0.61 -9.66
N VAL A 26 -4.24 -0.14 -10.78
CA VAL A 26 -2.88 -0.42 -11.22
C VAL A 26 -2.25 0.85 -11.77
N ASN A 27 -0.96 1.03 -11.51
CA ASN A 27 -0.18 2.02 -12.23
C ASN A 27 1.07 1.32 -12.74
N LYS A 28 2.04 2.08 -13.24
CA LYS A 28 3.18 1.42 -13.87
C LYS A 28 4.10 0.72 -12.87
N TYR A 29 3.98 1.05 -11.58
CA TYR A 29 4.90 0.49 -10.59
C TYR A 29 4.28 -0.57 -9.69
N ILE A 30 2.98 -0.48 -9.42
CA ILE A 30 2.33 -1.41 -8.49
C ILE A 30 0.89 -1.68 -8.88
N ILE A 31 0.35 -2.75 -8.31
CA ILE A 31 -1.08 -3.06 -8.33
C ILE A 31 -1.52 -3.05 -6.88
N MET A 32 -2.66 -2.45 -6.59
CA MET A 32 -3.18 -2.42 -5.22
C MET A 32 -4.60 -2.94 -5.18
N TYR A 33 -4.81 -3.98 -4.35
CA TYR A 33 -6.14 -4.53 -4.06
C TYR A 33 -6.53 -4.10 -2.67
N ILE A 34 -7.81 -3.84 -2.45
CA ILE A 34 -8.30 -3.56 -1.10
C ILE A 34 -9.57 -4.35 -0.81
N LEU A 35 -9.81 -4.57 0.48
CA LEU A 35 -11.02 -5.24 0.96
C LEU A 35 -11.30 -4.73 2.37
N GLN A 36 -12.52 -4.30 2.63
CA GLN A 36 -12.89 -3.92 3.99
C GLN A 36 -12.84 -5.16 4.87
N ASN A 37 -12.27 -5.03 6.06
CA ASN A 37 -12.04 -6.19 6.91
C ASN A 37 -12.90 -6.22 8.18
N GLY A 38 -13.81 -5.28 8.34
CA GLY A 38 -14.73 -5.31 9.48
C GLY A 38 -14.10 -4.90 10.81
N THR A 39 -12.87 -4.41 10.78
CA THR A 39 -12.20 -3.96 12.01
C THR A 39 -11.83 -2.49 11.86
N ASP A 40 -11.16 -1.96 12.85
CA ASP A 40 -10.67 -0.59 12.75
C ASP A 40 -9.16 -0.55 12.50
N THR A 41 -8.58 -1.65 12.10
CA THR A 41 -7.14 -1.75 11.89
C THR A 41 -6.86 -2.13 10.44
N ASN A 42 -5.90 -1.46 9.83
CA ASN A 42 -5.45 -1.80 8.49
C ASN A 42 -4.45 -2.95 8.54
N ARG A 43 -4.50 -3.81 7.54
CA ARG A 43 -3.51 -4.87 7.39
C ARG A 43 -2.91 -4.76 6.00
N LEU A 44 -1.60 -4.87 5.90
CA LEU A 44 -0.87 -4.71 4.64
C LEU A 44 -0.18 -6.00 4.26
N GLY A 45 -0.39 -6.44 3.04
CA GLY A 45 0.35 -7.55 2.45
C GLY A 45 1.12 -7.03 1.25
N VAL A 46 2.35 -7.50 1.08
CA VAL A 46 3.19 -7.09 -0.03
C VAL A 46 3.66 -8.32 -0.78
N SER A 47 3.53 -8.31 -2.09
CA SER A 47 3.93 -9.43 -2.92
C SER A 47 4.88 -8.94 -4.01
N VAL A 48 6.06 -9.55 -4.06
CA VAL A 48 7.03 -9.26 -5.11
C VAL A 48 7.48 -10.59 -5.68
N SER A 49 7.10 -10.85 -6.94
CA SER A 49 7.36 -12.16 -7.54
C SER A 49 8.79 -12.27 -8.02
N LYS A 50 9.22 -13.50 -8.25
CA LYS A 50 10.56 -13.77 -8.76
C LYS A 50 10.80 -13.15 -10.12
N LYS A 51 9.74 -12.85 -10.86
CA LYS A 51 9.89 -12.21 -12.16
C LYS A 51 10.44 -10.80 -12.06
N VAL A 52 10.25 -10.15 -10.91
CA VAL A 52 10.73 -8.79 -10.74
C VAL A 52 12.23 -8.77 -10.48
N GLY A 53 12.75 -9.76 -9.77
CA GLY A 53 14.17 -9.81 -9.48
C GLY A 53 14.52 -10.90 -8.50
N ASN A 54 15.80 -10.96 -8.13
CA ASN A 54 16.27 -11.95 -7.17
C ASN A 54 15.83 -11.57 -5.76
N SER A 55 16.21 -12.36 -4.77
CA SER A 55 15.73 -12.15 -3.40
C SER A 55 16.16 -10.81 -2.83
N ILE A 56 17.36 -10.34 -3.17
CA ILE A 56 17.82 -9.05 -2.67
C ILE A 56 16.93 -7.93 -3.23
N VAL A 57 16.65 -7.96 -4.53
CA VAL A 57 15.78 -6.97 -5.15
C VAL A 57 14.38 -7.03 -4.55
N ARG A 58 13.85 -8.25 -4.38
CA ARG A 58 12.49 -8.39 -3.86
C ARG A 58 12.38 -7.88 -2.44
N HIS A 59 13.36 -8.17 -1.59
CA HIS A 59 13.33 -7.68 -0.22
C HIS A 59 13.40 -6.15 -0.18
N ARG A 60 14.24 -5.59 -1.04
CA ARG A 60 14.38 -4.14 -1.07
C ARG A 60 13.08 -3.46 -1.47
N LEU A 61 12.41 -3.99 -2.51
CA LEU A 61 11.16 -3.38 -2.97
C LEU A 61 10.05 -3.54 -1.93
N ALA A 62 10.00 -4.70 -1.27
CA ALA A 62 9.00 -4.91 -0.22
C ALA A 62 9.22 -3.93 0.93
N ARG A 63 10.49 -3.67 1.29
CA ARG A 63 10.77 -2.71 2.36
C ARG A 63 10.34 -1.31 1.97
N LEU A 64 10.58 -0.91 0.72
CA LEU A 64 10.18 0.42 0.28
C LEU A 64 8.68 0.58 0.33
N ILE A 65 7.94 -0.45 -0.07
CA ILE A 65 6.47 -0.40 -0.04
C ILE A 65 5.97 -0.31 1.40
N ARG A 66 6.52 -1.13 2.29
CA ARG A 66 6.13 -1.09 3.70
C ARG A 66 6.44 0.24 4.34
N GLU A 67 7.60 0.81 4.01
CA GLU A 67 7.98 2.09 4.57
C GLU A 67 7.07 3.20 4.08
N ALA A 68 6.73 3.18 2.78
CA ALA A 68 5.81 4.18 2.26
C ALA A 68 4.45 4.10 2.95
N PHE A 69 3.98 2.87 3.22
CA PHE A 69 2.72 2.72 3.91
C PHE A 69 2.83 3.18 5.36
N ARG A 70 3.90 2.77 6.04
CA ARG A 70 4.08 3.12 7.44
C ARG A 70 4.11 4.63 7.66
N LEU A 71 4.80 5.33 6.78
CA LEU A 71 4.94 6.78 6.94
C LEU A 71 3.66 7.54 6.62
N ASN A 72 2.71 6.91 5.94
CA ASN A 72 1.47 7.57 5.53
C ASN A 72 0.23 6.96 6.15
N VAL A 73 0.38 5.97 7.04
CA VAL A 73 -0.75 5.17 7.48
C VAL A 73 -1.80 5.97 8.25
N THR A 74 -1.39 7.03 8.93
CA THR A 74 -2.36 7.83 9.68
C THR A 74 -3.34 8.55 8.76
N GLN A 75 -3.01 8.67 7.49
CA GLN A 75 -3.89 9.32 6.54
C GLN A 75 -4.67 8.33 5.69
N VAL A 76 -4.52 7.04 5.97
CA VAL A 76 -5.25 5.99 5.27
C VAL A 76 -6.47 5.63 6.10
N ALA A 77 -7.64 5.57 5.47
CA ALA A 77 -8.85 5.19 6.17
C ALA A 77 -8.66 3.82 6.81
N PRO A 78 -9.12 3.61 8.04
CA PRO A 78 -8.90 2.35 8.74
C PRO A 78 -9.83 1.24 8.28
N GLY A 79 -9.47 0.01 8.59
CA GLY A 79 -10.37 -1.11 8.37
C GLY A 79 -10.25 -1.78 7.03
N TYR A 80 -9.08 -1.69 6.39
CA TYR A 80 -8.88 -2.32 5.10
C TYR A 80 -7.73 -3.32 5.14
N ASP A 81 -7.95 -4.43 4.44
CA ASP A 81 -6.85 -5.29 4.05
C ASP A 81 -6.38 -4.80 2.69
N ILE A 82 -5.10 -4.48 2.59
CA ILE A 82 -4.52 -3.91 1.39
C ILE A 82 -3.40 -4.81 0.92
N VAL A 83 -3.46 -5.25 -0.33
CA VAL A 83 -2.38 -6.04 -0.90
C VAL A 83 -1.76 -5.25 -2.03
N VAL A 84 -0.44 -5.07 -1.96
CA VAL A 84 0.31 -4.35 -2.96
C VAL A 84 1.24 -5.33 -3.67
N ILE A 85 1.14 -5.38 -4.97
CA ILE A 85 1.98 -6.23 -5.81
C ILE A 85 2.94 -5.32 -6.56
N ALA A 86 4.24 -5.57 -6.42
CA ALA A 86 5.22 -4.79 -7.16
C ALA A 86 5.28 -5.26 -8.61
N ARG A 87 5.32 -4.32 -9.52
CA ARG A 87 5.48 -4.63 -10.93
C ARG A 87 6.95 -4.45 -11.32
N ALA A 88 7.33 -5.06 -12.45
CA ALA A 88 8.72 -5.00 -12.90
C ALA A 88 9.23 -3.57 -13.03
N GLY A 89 8.37 -2.64 -13.36
CA GLY A 89 8.77 -1.25 -13.51
C GLY A 89 9.28 -0.60 -12.23
N LEU A 90 9.00 -1.19 -11.08
CA LEU A 90 9.48 -0.63 -9.83
C LEU A 90 10.95 -0.98 -9.57
N LYS A 91 11.47 -2.01 -10.22
CA LYS A 91 12.85 -2.41 -10.02
C LYS A 91 13.77 -1.23 -10.33
N GLY A 92 14.69 -0.95 -9.44
CA GLY A 92 15.64 0.14 -9.62
C GLY A 92 15.12 1.51 -9.21
N LYS A 93 13.87 1.61 -8.83
CA LYS A 93 13.33 2.89 -8.38
C LYS A 93 13.55 3.05 -6.88
N GLY A 94 13.45 4.27 -6.40
CA GLY A 94 13.70 4.57 -5.01
C GLY A 94 12.45 4.83 -4.22
N TYR A 95 12.64 5.39 -3.03
CA TYR A 95 11.52 5.61 -2.13
C TYR A 95 10.51 6.60 -2.68
N LYS A 96 10.97 7.70 -3.29
CA LYS A 96 10.03 8.71 -3.78
C LYS A 96 9.08 8.15 -4.82
N GLU A 97 9.61 7.37 -5.75
CA GLU A 97 8.75 6.77 -6.77
C GLU A 97 7.79 5.78 -6.16
N THR A 98 8.27 5.01 -5.16
CA THR A 98 7.43 4.05 -4.48
C THR A 98 6.31 4.75 -3.72
N GLU A 99 6.64 5.78 -2.97
CA GLU A 99 5.63 6.52 -2.22
C GLU A 99 4.60 7.16 -3.16
N SER A 100 5.07 7.80 -4.22
CA SER A 100 4.16 8.41 -5.18
C SER A 100 3.19 7.39 -5.76
N ALA A 101 3.70 6.21 -6.10
CA ALA A 101 2.84 5.16 -6.65
C ALA A 101 1.82 4.67 -5.63
N MET A 102 2.24 4.54 -4.37
CA MET A 102 1.35 4.10 -3.30
C MET A 102 0.24 5.11 -3.07
N LEU A 103 0.59 6.38 -2.94
CA LEU A 103 -0.41 7.41 -2.67
C LEU A 103 -1.38 7.56 -3.83
N HIS A 104 -0.88 7.42 -5.06
CA HIS A 104 -1.74 7.49 -6.24
C HIS A 104 -2.87 6.46 -6.16
N LEU A 105 -2.53 5.20 -5.86
CA LEU A 105 -3.55 4.16 -5.82
C LEU A 105 -4.42 4.24 -4.57
N LEU A 106 -3.88 4.69 -3.44
CA LEU A 106 -4.71 4.91 -2.26
C LEU A 106 -5.76 5.98 -2.54
N LYS A 107 -5.39 7.01 -3.30
CA LYS A 107 -6.35 8.04 -3.66
C LYS A 107 -7.39 7.52 -4.64
N LEU A 108 -6.99 6.69 -5.61
CA LEU A 108 -7.96 6.11 -6.53
C LEU A 108 -8.94 5.21 -5.81
N HIS A 109 -8.50 4.53 -4.76
CA HIS A 109 -9.41 3.71 -3.96
C HIS A 109 -10.25 4.53 -2.98
N HIS A 110 -10.01 5.84 -2.92
CA HIS A 110 -10.75 6.75 -2.04
C HIS A 110 -10.55 6.44 -0.56
N ILE A 111 -9.37 5.93 -0.20
CA ILE A 111 -9.08 5.65 1.19
C ILE A 111 -7.89 6.46 1.71
N TYR A 112 -7.39 7.42 0.93
CA TYR A 112 -6.32 8.29 1.40
C TYR A 112 -6.91 9.65 1.76
N ASN A 113 -6.81 9.98 3.04
CA ASN A 113 -7.41 11.18 3.57
C ASN A 113 -6.37 12.23 3.79
N LYS A 114 -6.14 13.08 2.81
CA LYS A 114 -5.13 14.09 2.95
C LYS A 114 -5.71 15.45 3.14
N GLU A 115 -6.96 15.52 3.47
CA GLU A 115 -7.57 16.77 3.50
C GLU A 115 -7.12 17.61 4.60
N GLU A 116 -6.45 17.06 5.58
CA GLU A 116 -6.04 17.92 6.60
C GLU A 116 -5.09 18.93 6.08
N LYS A 117 -4.37 18.65 5.02
CA LYS A 117 -3.57 19.68 4.51
C LYS A 117 -4.33 20.57 3.69
N VAL A 118 -5.41 20.14 3.25
CA VAL A 118 -6.15 21.00 2.45
C VAL A 118 -6.68 22.11 3.23
N HIS A 119 -7.18 21.79 4.34
CA HIS A 119 -7.82 22.83 4.98
C HIS A 119 -6.91 23.80 5.49
N GLU A 120 -5.78 23.47 5.53
CA GLU A 120 -4.99 24.46 5.89
C GLU A 120 -4.85 25.39 4.91
N GLU A 121 -5.08 25.14 4.12
CA GLU A 121 -5.08 26.03 3.34
C GLU A 121 -5.96 26.82 3.11
N SER A 122 -6.38 26.63 3.54
CA SER A 122 -7.15 27.40 3.33
C SER A 122 -7.08 28.48 3.56
N ASP A 123 -6.38 28.30 3.79
CA ASP A 123 -6.27 29.21 3.99
C ASP A 123 -6.33 30.07 3.40
N HIS A 124 -6.16 29.95 3.16
CA HIS A 124 -6.19 30.77 2.74
C HIS A 124 -6.46 31.38 2.65
#